data_0184b3f31dc40dc70bc66b124dd61a86
#
_entry.id   0184b3f31dc40dc70bc66b124dd61a86
#
_cell.length_a   1.000
_cell.length_b   1.000
_cell.length_c   1.000
_cell.angle_alpha   90.00
_cell.angle_beta   90.00
_cell.angle_gamma   90.00
#
_symmetry.space_group_name_H-M   'P 1'
#
loop_
_entity.id
_entity.type
_entity.pdbx_description
1 polymer ?
#
loop_
_entity_poly.entity_id
_entity_poly.type
_entity_poly.pdbx_seq_one_letter_code
_entity_poly.pdbx_strand_id
1 'polypeptide(L)'
;MKISELKPGDVVRVLHDGAEREGIVTDTSRDENMACIDNGVQEFWYPPEQIVPIPMSDEAMTGILGFEKEPMDDGTLKYKKGPFRVQLREPGNYTNLEVWYREDRRHFHNPLYLHELQNHHLDMTKMTLERGVAH
;
A
#
# COMPACT_ATOMS: atom_id res chain seq x y z
N MET A 1 7.19 10.61 7.60
CA MET A 1 7.16 9.14 7.44
C MET A 1 8.11 8.51 8.45
N LYS A 2 7.65 7.52 9.18
CA LYS A 2 8.51 6.77 10.10
C LYS A 2 9.12 5.56 9.38
N ILE A 3 10.43 5.43 9.43
CA ILE A 3 11.13 4.31 8.77
C ILE A 3 10.69 2.97 9.38
N SER A 4 10.36 2.93 10.68
CA SER A 4 9.89 1.71 11.35
C SER A 4 8.56 1.17 10.80
N GLU A 5 7.79 1.98 10.06
CA GLU A 5 6.53 1.57 9.44
C GLU A 5 6.74 0.92 8.08
N LEU A 6 7.94 1.00 7.53
CA LEU A 6 8.25 0.50 6.20
C LEU A 6 8.83 -0.91 6.24
N LYS A 7 8.44 -1.73 5.28
CA LYS A 7 8.95 -3.09 5.10
C LYS A 7 9.31 -3.31 3.64
N PRO A 8 10.24 -4.21 3.34
CA PRO A 8 10.55 -4.56 1.95
C PRO A 8 9.28 -4.95 1.18
N GLY A 9 9.13 -4.40 -0.02
CA GLY A 9 7.94 -4.59 -0.86
C GLY A 9 6.92 -3.46 -0.75
N ASP A 10 7.01 -2.60 0.26
CA ASP A 10 6.10 -1.47 0.40
C ASP A 10 6.27 -0.48 -0.76
N VAL A 11 5.14 0.01 -1.27
CA VAL A 11 5.14 1.00 -2.35
C VAL A 11 4.90 2.38 -1.78
N VAL A 12 5.80 3.29 -2.07
CA VAL A 12 5.76 4.68 -1.61
C VAL A 12 6.16 5.59 -2.77
N ARG A 13 6.15 6.89 -2.54
CA ARG A 13 6.77 7.86 -3.46
C ARG A 13 8.00 8.45 -2.80
N VAL A 14 8.96 8.83 -3.61
CA VAL A 14 10.17 9.49 -3.15
C VAL A 14 10.38 10.78 -3.90
N LEU A 15 10.97 11.78 -3.20
CA LEU A 15 11.39 13.03 -3.82
C LEU A 15 12.84 12.84 -4.27
N HIS A 16 13.06 12.87 -5.58
CA HIS A 16 14.36 12.68 -6.19
C HIS A 16 14.58 13.76 -7.26
N ASP A 17 15.61 14.58 -7.09
CA ASP A 17 15.93 15.69 -7.99
C ASP A 17 14.73 16.62 -8.23
N GLY A 18 13.96 16.91 -7.17
CA GLY A 18 12.81 17.80 -7.24
C GLY A 18 11.56 17.18 -7.88
N ALA A 19 11.60 15.90 -8.25
CA ALA A 19 10.46 15.17 -8.81
C ALA A 19 10.02 14.05 -7.88
N GLU A 20 8.72 13.81 -7.85
CA GLU A 20 8.13 12.75 -7.07
C GLU A 20 8.01 11.50 -7.95
N ARG A 21 8.54 10.38 -7.47
CA ARG A 21 8.53 9.10 -8.20
C ARG A 21 8.00 7.98 -7.31
N GLU A 22 7.27 7.04 -7.91
CA GLU A 22 6.90 5.81 -7.24
C GLU A 22 8.15 4.97 -7.01
N GLY A 23 8.22 4.35 -5.84
CA GLY A 23 9.34 3.48 -5.50
C GLY A 23 8.92 2.31 -4.64
N ILE A 24 9.76 1.27 -4.61
CA ILE A 24 9.54 0.08 -3.81
C ILE A 24 10.64 -0.01 -2.77
N VAL A 25 10.25 -0.15 -1.51
CA VAL A 25 11.19 -0.32 -0.40
C VAL A 25 11.88 -1.68 -0.55
N THR A 26 13.22 -1.67 -0.53
CA THR A 26 14.03 -2.89 -0.63
C THR A 26 14.74 -3.22 0.68
N ASP A 27 15.01 -2.22 1.51
CA ASP A 27 15.66 -2.40 2.81
C ASP A 27 15.41 -1.18 3.69
N THR A 28 15.64 -1.34 4.98
CA THR A 28 15.53 -0.24 5.96
C THR A 28 16.71 -0.28 6.92
N SER A 29 17.12 0.88 7.41
CA SER A 29 18.15 1.01 8.44
C SER A 29 17.63 1.89 9.59
N ARG A 30 17.46 1.29 10.76
CA ARG A 30 17.07 2.03 11.96
C ARG A 30 18.19 2.93 12.45
N ASP A 31 19.41 2.44 12.38
CA ASP A 31 20.58 3.19 12.88
C ASP A 31 20.80 4.48 12.11
N GLU A 32 20.62 4.45 10.82
CA GLU A 32 20.76 5.61 9.95
C GLU A 32 19.44 6.36 9.72
N ASN A 33 18.32 5.79 10.15
CA ASN A 33 16.98 6.34 9.95
C ASN A 33 16.71 6.61 8.48
N MET A 34 16.94 5.61 7.63
CA MET A 34 16.78 5.70 6.18
C MET A 34 16.15 4.42 5.63
N ALA A 35 15.57 4.52 4.44
CA ALA A 35 15.08 3.37 3.70
C ALA A 35 15.74 3.33 2.31
N CYS A 36 16.14 2.15 1.89
CA CYS A 36 16.62 1.91 0.55
C CYS A 36 15.41 1.66 -0.34
N ILE A 37 15.29 2.44 -1.41
CA ILE A 37 14.12 2.42 -2.27
C ILE A 37 14.56 2.36 -3.73
N ASP A 38 13.99 1.39 -4.47
CA ASP A 38 14.14 1.30 -5.91
C ASP A 38 13.16 2.28 -6.55
N ASN A 39 13.70 3.32 -7.18
CA ASN A 39 12.90 4.38 -7.78
C ASN A 39 12.54 4.12 -9.24
N GLY A 40 12.76 2.90 -9.73
CA GLY A 40 12.51 2.52 -11.12
C GLY A 40 13.74 2.64 -12.03
N VAL A 41 14.79 3.31 -11.57
CA VAL A 41 16.06 3.46 -12.29
C VAL A 41 17.17 2.76 -11.51
N GLN A 42 17.25 3.02 -10.22
CA GLN A 42 18.24 2.41 -9.33
C GLN A 42 17.80 2.55 -7.88
N GLU A 43 18.51 1.88 -6.98
CA GLU A 43 18.27 1.93 -5.55
C GLU A 43 19.07 3.05 -4.90
N PHE A 44 18.41 3.82 -4.03
CA PHE A 44 19.04 4.84 -3.20
C PHE A 44 18.52 4.74 -1.78
N TRP A 45 19.32 5.21 -0.83
CA TRP A 45 18.90 5.42 0.55
C TRP A 45 18.29 6.79 0.71
N TYR A 46 17.06 6.86 1.23
CA TYR A 46 16.32 8.11 1.40
C TYR A 46 16.03 8.34 2.87
N PRO A 47 16.20 9.60 3.36
CA PRO A 47 15.75 9.95 4.70
C PRO A 47 14.21 10.09 4.74
N PRO A 48 13.60 10.07 5.95
CA PRO A 48 12.14 10.10 6.08
C PRO A 48 11.46 11.27 5.38
N GLU A 49 12.06 12.44 5.38
CA GLU A 49 11.50 13.65 4.78
C GLU A 49 11.41 13.61 3.26
N GLN A 50 12.09 12.68 2.63
CA GLN A 50 12.02 12.46 1.17
C GLN A 50 11.10 11.32 0.77
N ILE A 51 10.49 10.65 1.74
CA ILE A 51 9.59 9.52 1.49
C ILE A 51 8.16 9.98 1.72
N VAL A 52 7.31 9.82 0.70
CA VAL A 52 5.93 10.30 0.73
C VAL A 52 4.99 9.09 0.67
N PRO A 53 4.05 8.96 1.63
CA PRO A 53 3.09 7.87 1.59
C PRO A 53 2.09 8.07 0.44
N ILE A 54 1.62 6.98 -0.14
CA ILE A 54 0.62 7.00 -1.21
C ILE A 54 -0.76 6.81 -0.60
N PRO A 55 -1.69 7.76 -0.77
CA PRO A 55 -3.06 7.56 -0.31
C PRO A 55 -3.73 6.43 -1.07
N MET A 56 -4.70 5.75 -0.44
CA MET A 56 -5.52 4.79 -1.14
C MET A 56 -6.38 5.50 -2.18
N SER A 57 -6.49 4.88 -3.35
CA SER A 57 -7.33 5.35 -4.46
C SER A 57 -7.65 4.16 -5.34
N ASP A 58 -8.58 4.34 -6.27
CA ASP A 58 -8.90 3.29 -7.24
C ASP A 58 -7.66 2.94 -8.07
N GLU A 59 -6.92 3.95 -8.52
CA GLU A 59 -5.68 3.74 -9.27
C GLU A 59 -4.62 2.98 -8.46
N ALA A 60 -4.47 3.33 -7.17
CA ALA A 60 -3.50 2.65 -6.32
C ALA A 60 -3.90 1.19 -6.07
N MET A 61 -5.17 0.93 -5.83
CA MET A 61 -5.66 -0.43 -5.58
C MET A 61 -5.54 -1.31 -6.82
N THR A 62 -6.01 -0.84 -7.97
CA THR A 62 -6.04 -1.65 -9.20
C THR A 62 -4.74 -1.55 -10.00
N GLY A 63 -4.19 -0.34 -10.14
CA GLY A 63 -3.03 -0.09 -10.98
C GLY A 63 -1.70 -0.39 -10.31
N ILE A 64 -1.56 -0.12 -9.01
CA ILE A 64 -0.31 -0.38 -8.29
C ILE A 64 -0.33 -1.77 -7.66
N LEU A 65 -1.35 -2.09 -6.86
CA LEU A 65 -1.40 -3.37 -6.14
C LEU A 65 -2.07 -4.51 -6.89
N GLY A 66 -2.71 -4.23 -8.01
CA GLY A 66 -3.29 -5.27 -8.87
C GLY A 66 -4.54 -5.94 -8.34
N PHE A 67 -5.32 -5.26 -7.50
CA PHE A 67 -6.61 -5.78 -7.03
C PHE A 67 -7.62 -5.82 -8.16
N GLU A 68 -8.50 -6.82 -8.12
CA GLU A 68 -9.68 -6.86 -8.97
C GLU A 68 -10.79 -6.06 -8.29
N LYS A 69 -11.45 -5.21 -9.08
CA LYS A 69 -12.55 -4.38 -8.60
C LYS A 69 -13.88 -5.06 -8.88
N GLU A 70 -14.72 -5.17 -7.86
CA GLU A 70 -16.02 -5.81 -7.96
C GLU A 70 -17.10 -4.93 -7.34
N PRO A 71 -17.86 -4.17 -8.16
CA PRO A 71 -19.01 -3.43 -7.66
C PRO A 71 -20.09 -4.41 -7.19
N MET A 72 -20.67 -4.15 -6.02
CA MET A 72 -21.71 -5.01 -5.44
C MET A 72 -23.10 -4.42 -5.67
N ASP A 73 -24.12 -5.28 -5.68
CA ASP A 73 -25.49 -4.88 -5.93
C ASP A 73 -26.04 -3.93 -4.86
N ASP A 74 -25.51 -3.98 -3.64
CA ASP A 74 -25.94 -3.11 -2.54
C ASP A 74 -25.30 -1.72 -2.57
N GLY A 75 -24.53 -1.39 -3.61
CA GLY A 75 -23.86 -0.11 -3.75
C GLY A 75 -22.47 -0.06 -3.11
N THR A 76 -22.02 -1.12 -2.47
CA THR A 76 -20.66 -1.21 -1.94
C THR A 76 -19.68 -1.58 -3.03
N LEU A 77 -18.39 -1.37 -2.78
CA LEU A 77 -17.32 -1.72 -3.69
C LEU A 77 -16.34 -2.65 -3.00
N LYS A 78 -16.03 -3.75 -3.65
CA LYS A 78 -15.07 -4.74 -3.15
C LYS A 78 -13.84 -4.77 -4.05
N TYR A 79 -12.67 -4.79 -3.42
CA TYR A 79 -11.41 -5.09 -4.09
C TYR A 79 -10.93 -6.45 -3.59
N LYS A 80 -10.52 -7.30 -4.51
CA LYS A 80 -10.07 -8.66 -4.14
C LYS A 80 -8.76 -9.03 -4.80
N LYS A 81 -7.95 -9.78 -4.07
CA LYS A 81 -6.71 -10.37 -4.56
C LYS A 81 -6.54 -11.72 -3.87
N GLY A 82 -6.81 -12.81 -4.61
CA GLY A 82 -6.92 -14.13 -3.99
C GLY A 82 -8.00 -14.13 -2.91
N PRO A 83 -7.72 -14.68 -1.72
CA PRO A 83 -8.67 -14.67 -0.60
C PRO A 83 -8.69 -13.37 0.20
N PHE A 84 -7.81 -12.41 -0.11
CA PHE A 84 -7.74 -11.13 0.59
C PHE A 84 -8.75 -10.13 -0.01
N ARG A 85 -9.52 -9.47 0.85
CA ARG A 85 -10.61 -8.57 0.46
C ARG A 85 -10.50 -7.22 1.15
N VAL A 86 -10.82 -6.16 0.40
CA VAL A 86 -11.01 -4.81 0.93
C VAL A 86 -12.37 -4.33 0.45
N GLN A 87 -13.22 -3.88 1.36
CA GLN A 87 -14.55 -3.41 1.00
C GLN A 87 -14.80 -1.99 1.48
N LEU A 88 -15.31 -1.17 0.57
CA LEU A 88 -15.76 0.20 0.85
C LEU A 88 -17.28 0.24 0.86
N ARG A 89 -17.88 0.95 1.82
CA ARG A 89 -19.33 1.17 1.83
C ARG A 89 -19.77 2.03 0.67
N GLU A 90 -18.95 3.04 0.32
CA GLU A 90 -19.20 3.93 -0.81
C GLU A 90 -17.98 3.93 -1.72
N PRO A 91 -18.15 3.73 -3.03
CA PRO A 91 -17.03 3.82 -3.97
C PRO A 91 -16.32 5.17 -3.85
N GLY A 92 -15.00 5.15 -3.76
CA GLY A 92 -14.19 6.35 -3.63
C GLY A 92 -14.04 6.88 -2.21
N ASN A 93 -14.76 6.34 -1.24
CA ASN A 93 -14.66 6.75 0.16
C ASN A 93 -13.84 5.75 0.96
N TYR A 94 -12.61 6.12 1.29
CA TYR A 94 -11.66 5.25 2.00
C TYR A 94 -11.62 5.53 3.50
N THR A 95 -12.54 6.33 4.05
CA THR A 95 -12.58 6.66 5.48
C THR A 95 -13.24 5.58 6.32
N ASN A 96 -13.88 4.61 5.69
CA ASN A 96 -14.62 3.56 6.39
C ASN A 96 -14.52 2.29 5.57
N LEU A 97 -13.55 1.44 5.90
CA LEU A 97 -13.29 0.25 5.10
C LEU A 97 -13.11 -0.99 5.96
N GLU A 98 -13.44 -2.13 5.40
CA GLU A 98 -13.20 -3.42 6.00
C GLU A 98 -12.15 -4.18 5.20
N VAL A 99 -11.24 -4.83 5.93
CA VAL A 99 -10.20 -5.67 5.35
C VAL A 99 -10.35 -7.04 5.96
N TRP A 100 -10.38 -8.10 5.13
CA TRP A 100 -10.46 -9.45 5.70
C TRP A 100 -9.73 -10.49 4.86
N TYR A 101 -9.27 -11.52 5.59
CA TYR A 101 -8.64 -12.69 5.04
C TYR A 101 -9.11 -13.88 5.85
N ARG A 102 -9.87 -14.78 5.24
CA ARG A 102 -10.50 -15.92 5.90
C ARG A 102 -11.38 -15.44 7.06
N GLU A 103 -11.04 -15.79 8.32
CA GLU A 103 -11.80 -15.42 9.50
C GLU A 103 -11.29 -14.12 10.16
N ASP A 104 -10.12 -13.64 9.77
CA ASP A 104 -9.54 -12.39 10.29
C ASP A 104 -10.17 -11.20 9.55
N ARG A 105 -10.91 -10.39 10.31
CA ARG A 105 -11.61 -9.23 9.78
C ARG A 105 -11.26 -8.00 10.58
N ARG A 106 -10.88 -6.93 9.89
CA ARG A 106 -10.49 -5.66 10.51
C ARG A 106 -11.27 -4.51 9.90
N HIS A 107 -11.68 -3.57 10.74
CA HIS A 107 -12.43 -2.41 10.33
C HIS A 107 -11.64 -1.14 10.67
N PHE A 108 -11.48 -0.25 9.69
CA PHE A 108 -10.73 0.99 9.84
C PHE A 108 -11.66 2.17 9.58
N HIS A 109 -11.67 3.13 10.52
CA HIS A 109 -12.48 4.33 10.44
C HIS A 109 -11.73 5.50 9.81
N ASN A 110 -10.41 5.41 9.71
CA ASN A 110 -9.55 6.42 9.10
C ASN A 110 -8.95 5.86 7.80
N PRO A 111 -8.69 6.73 6.82
CA PRO A 111 -8.03 6.27 5.59
C PRO A 111 -6.67 5.66 5.90
N LEU A 112 -6.35 4.59 5.20
CA LEU A 112 -5.02 3.98 5.24
C LEU A 112 -4.19 4.54 4.09
N TYR A 113 -2.88 4.62 4.32
CA TYR A 113 -1.93 4.75 3.22
C TYR A 113 -1.67 3.37 2.60
N LEU A 114 -1.20 3.36 1.37
CA LEU A 114 -1.00 2.12 0.63
C LEU A 114 -0.06 1.15 1.34
N HIS A 115 1.07 1.66 1.88
CA HIS A 115 2.01 0.83 2.61
C HIS A 115 1.41 0.26 3.90
N GLU A 116 0.48 0.99 4.53
CA GLU A 116 -0.22 0.48 5.72
C GLU A 116 -1.11 -0.70 5.36
N LEU A 117 -1.82 -0.63 4.23
CA LEU A 117 -2.60 -1.76 3.73
C LEU A 117 -1.70 -2.96 3.44
N GLN A 118 -0.55 -2.72 2.81
CA GLN A 118 0.42 -3.78 2.53
C GLN A 118 0.92 -4.44 3.83
N ASN A 119 1.14 -3.66 4.87
CA ASN A 119 1.57 -4.18 6.17
C ASN A 119 0.48 -4.97 6.88
N HIS A 120 -0.78 -4.55 6.76
CA HIS A 120 -1.91 -5.36 7.26
C HIS A 120 -2.03 -6.68 6.51
N HIS A 121 -1.85 -6.66 5.19
CA HIS A 121 -1.86 -7.88 4.40
C HIS A 121 -0.78 -8.85 4.86
N LEU A 122 0.44 -8.36 5.06
CA LEU A 122 1.55 -9.18 5.53
C LEU A 122 1.26 -9.79 6.90
N ASP A 123 0.70 -8.99 7.80
CA ASP A 123 0.36 -9.44 9.15
C ASP A 123 -0.74 -10.51 9.13
N MET A 124 -1.75 -10.35 8.28
CA MET A 124 -2.88 -11.26 8.20
C MET A 124 -2.57 -12.54 7.42
N THR A 125 -1.84 -12.44 6.31
CA THR A 125 -1.61 -13.57 5.41
C THR A 125 -0.23 -14.18 5.55
N LYS A 126 0.70 -13.50 6.20
CA LYS A 126 2.13 -13.83 6.28
C LYS A 126 2.84 -13.79 4.92
N MET A 127 2.21 -13.16 3.93
CA MET A 127 2.76 -12.97 2.60
C MET A 127 2.80 -11.48 2.26
N THR A 128 3.86 -11.05 1.57
CA THR A 128 3.98 -9.66 1.13
C THR A 128 2.97 -9.36 0.02
N LEU A 129 2.25 -8.26 0.17
CA LEU A 129 1.41 -7.73 -0.90
C LEU A 129 2.30 -6.83 -1.77
N GLU A 130 2.75 -7.37 -2.88
CA GLU A 130 3.69 -6.69 -3.76
C GLU A 130 2.98 -5.83 -4.80
N ARG A 131 3.73 -4.94 -5.42
CA ARG A 131 3.26 -4.21 -6.58
C ARG A 131 2.82 -5.20 -7.64
N GLY A 132 1.60 -5.02 -8.14
CA GLY A 132 1.05 -5.90 -9.18
C GLY A 132 1.78 -5.71 -10.51
N VAL A 133 1.75 -6.78 -11.33
CA VAL A 133 2.29 -6.71 -12.68
C VAL A 133 1.31 -5.92 -13.54
N ALA A 134 1.78 -4.88 -14.23
CA ALA A 134 0.98 -4.12 -15.17
C ALA A 134 0.74 -4.98 -16.42
N HIS A 135 -0.51 -5.09 -16.80
CA HIS A 135 -0.91 -5.80 -18.01
C HIS A 135 -1.32 -4.81 -19.09
#